data_4d7af400cd8365d96ca99549e7e126ce
#
_entry.id   4d7af400cd8365d96ca99549e7e126ce
#
_cell.length_a   1.000
_cell.length_b   1.000
_cell.length_c   1.000
_cell.angle_alpha   90.00
_cell.angle_beta   90.00
_cell.angle_gamma   90.00
#
_symmetry.space_group_name_H-M   'P 1'
#
loop_
_entity.id
_entity.type
_entity.pdbx_description
1 polymer ?
#
loop_
_entity_poly.entity_id
_entity_poly.type
_entity_poly.pdbx_seq_one_letter_code
_entity_poly.pdbx_strand_id
1 'polypeptide(L)'
;KPGGGGMLLGQKINERVAGMRQLPQGIDQRSACRHPDWTGPDDLAIKIQEIREVTDWQKPIYCKIGATRPQFDVPLCVKAGADVIVLDGMQGGTAATQDVFIEHVGIPTLPAIRQAVAALKDMDMHREVQLIVSGGIRSGADVAKALALGADAVSIGVGAMIALGCNKPVYEEDYAALGTAPGFCHHCHTGACPVGIATQKPELEARLTPERGG
;
A
#
# COMPACT_ATOMS: atom_id res chain seq x y z
N LYS A 1 -3.43 -2.84 2.44
CA LYS A 1 -3.86 -4.13 3.00
C LYS A 1 -5.33 -4.37 2.70
N PRO A 2 -5.74 -5.61 2.44
CA PRO A 2 -7.12 -5.90 2.09
C PRO A 2 -8.06 -5.64 3.27
N GLY A 3 -9.18 -5.01 3.02
CA GLY A 3 -10.28 -4.87 3.96
C GLY A 3 -10.04 -3.94 5.15
N GLY A 4 -8.85 -3.46 5.33
CA GLY A 4 -8.50 -2.59 6.44
C GLY A 4 -7.42 -1.62 6.02
N GLY A 5 -7.70 -0.77 5.07
CA GLY A 5 -6.76 0.24 4.59
C GLY A 5 -6.27 1.18 5.68
N GLY A 6 -5.51 2.19 5.30
CA GLY A 6 -4.93 3.15 6.24
C GLY A 6 -5.97 3.88 7.08
N MET A 7 -5.52 4.38 8.19
CA MET A 7 -6.25 5.21 9.13
C MET A 7 -5.64 6.61 9.12
N LEU A 8 -6.47 7.64 9.24
CA LEU A 8 -6.05 9.03 9.36
C LEU A 8 -6.75 9.61 10.59
N LEU A 9 -6.00 9.86 11.65
CA LEU A 9 -6.58 10.39 12.88
C LEU A 9 -6.97 11.86 12.75
N GLY A 10 -8.05 12.25 13.42
CA GLY A 10 -8.59 13.60 13.38
C GLY A 10 -7.56 14.68 13.76
N GLN A 11 -6.65 14.37 14.68
CA GLN A 11 -5.55 15.27 15.05
C GLN A 11 -4.61 15.63 13.87
N LYS A 12 -4.57 14.81 12.82
CA LYS A 12 -3.83 15.09 11.57
C LYS A 12 -4.69 15.80 10.53
N ILE A 13 -6.01 15.79 10.67
CA ILE A 13 -6.95 16.40 9.73
C ILE A 13 -7.15 17.87 10.11
N ASN A 14 -6.16 18.71 9.82
CA ASN A 14 -6.25 20.15 9.90
C ASN A 14 -7.06 20.71 8.72
N GLU A 15 -7.28 22.01 8.67
CA GLU A 15 -8.03 22.70 7.61
C GLU A 15 -7.51 22.36 6.21
N ARG A 16 -6.18 22.35 6.01
CA ARG A 16 -5.55 22.01 4.73
C ARG A 16 -5.86 20.58 4.30
N VAL A 17 -5.71 19.61 5.20
CA VAL A 17 -5.99 18.19 4.91
C VAL A 17 -7.48 17.98 4.66
N ALA A 18 -8.34 18.62 5.46
CA ALA A 18 -9.79 18.57 5.30
C ALA A 18 -10.20 19.07 3.90
N GLY A 19 -9.69 20.22 3.49
CA GLY A 19 -9.96 20.78 2.16
C GLY A 19 -9.46 19.91 1.01
N MET A 20 -8.21 19.42 1.10
CA MET A 20 -7.62 18.56 0.06
C MET A 20 -8.34 17.23 -0.12
N ARG A 21 -8.84 16.64 0.96
CA ARG A 21 -9.45 15.31 0.96
C ARG A 21 -10.97 15.33 1.03
N GLN A 22 -11.57 16.51 1.12
CA GLN A 22 -13.03 16.70 1.30
C GLN A 22 -13.56 15.91 2.51
N LEU A 23 -12.85 16.02 3.63
CA LEU A 23 -13.17 15.35 4.88
C LEU A 23 -13.57 16.36 5.95
N PRO A 24 -14.40 15.97 6.93
CA PRO A 24 -14.63 16.79 8.12
C PRO A 24 -13.32 17.00 8.91
N GLN A 25 -13.06 18.25 9.30
CA GLN A 25 -11.89 18.58 10.11
C GLN A 25 -11.98 17.94 11.50
N GLY A 26 -10.86 17.41 12.00
CA GLY A 26 -10.74 16.89 13.36
C GLY A 26 -11.43 15.55 13.62
N ILE A 27 -11.96 14.88 12.61
CA ILE A 27 -12.69 13.61 12.74
C ILE A 27 -11.87 12.47 12.14
N ASP A 28 -11.65 11.40 12.90
CA ASP A 28 -10.95 10.20 12.44
C ASP A 28 -11.56 9.63 11.16
N GLN A 29 -10.71 9.33 10.19
CA GLN A 29 -11.10 8.68 8.95
C GLN A 29 -10.45 7.30 8.85
N ARG A 30 -11.23 6.32 8.44
CA ARG A 30 -10.80 4.95 8.20
C ARG A 30 -11.19 4.51 6.81
N SER A 31 -10.30 3.81 6.14
CA SER A 31 -10.62 3.22 4.83
C SER A 31 -11.77 2.22 4.96
N ALA A 32 -12.68 2.26 4.00
CA ALA A 32 -13.73 1.26 3.92
C ALA A 32 -13.15 -0.15 3.70
N CYS A 33 -13.81 -1.16 4.24
CA CYS A 33 -13.44 -2.56 4.02
C CYS A 33 -13.73 -3.05 2.60
N ARG A 34 -14.59 -2.34 1.88
CA ARG A 34 -14.96 -2.60 0.50
C ARG A 34 -15.04 -1.29 -0.26
N HIS A 35 -14.88 -1.38 -1.56
CA HIS A 35 -15.17 -0.25 -2.42
C HIS A 35 -16.68 0.07 -2.36
N PRO A 36 -17.09 1.34 -2.20
CA PRO A 36 -18.51 1.67 -2.04
C PRO A 36 -19.34 1.46 -3.32
N ASP A 37 -18.71 1.57 -4.50
CA ASP A 37 -19.41 1.56 -5.79
C ASP A 37 -19.61 0.16 -6.36
N TRP A 38 -18.95 -0.86 -5.81
CA TRP A 38 -19.04 -2.23 -6.32
C TRP A 38 -18.79 -3.25 -5.23
N THR A 39 -19.51 -4.36 -5.29
CA THR A 39 -19.54 -5.40 -4.26
C THR A 39 -19.23 -6.80 -4.78
N GLY A 40 -19.16 -6.97 -6.10
CA GLY A 40 -18.92 -8.25 -6.76
C GLY A 40 -18.07 -8.14 -8.03
N PRO A 41 -17.75 -9.29 -8.64
CA PRO A 41 -16.94 -9.33 -9.86
C PRO A 41 -17.57 -8.61 -11.05
N ASP A 42 -18.87 -8.69 -11.19
CA ASP A 42 -19.59 -8.04 -12.29
C ASP A 42 -19.55 -6.51 -12.16
N ASP A 43 -19.74 -6.01 -10.93
CA ASP A 43 -19.62 -4.59 -10.66
C ASP A 43 -18.17 -4.10 -10.91
N LEU A 44 -17.16 -4.92 -10.57
CA LEU A 44 -15.76 -4.61 -10.87
C LEU A 44 -15.54 -4.51 -12.39
N ALA A 45 -16.11 -5.43 -13.17
CA ALA A 45 -16.00 -5.38 -14.64
C ALA A 45 -16.66 -4.12 -15.21
N ILE A 46 -17.84 -3.73 -14.71
CA ILE A 46 -18.50 -2.48 -15.09
C ILE A 46 -17.61 -1.27 -14.74
N LYS A 47 -17.05 -1.24 -13.55
CA LYS A 47 -16.16 -0.15 -13.12
C LYS A 47 -14.89 -0.04 -13.98
N ILE A 48 -14.31 -1.16 -14.38
CA ILE A 48 -13.15 -1.18 -15.28
C ILE A 48 -13.57 -0.65 -16.67
N GLN A 49 -14.74 -1.07 -17.17
CA GLN A 49 -15.28 -0.58 -18.43
C GLN A 49 -15.49 0.94 -18.41
N GLU A 50 -16.10 1.48 -17.38
CA GLU A 50 -16.24 2.94 -17.19
C GLU A 50 -14.91 3.68 -17.27
N ILE A 51 -13.87 3.15 -16.59
CA ILE A 51 -12.54 3.77 -16.60
C ILE A 51 -11.94 3.70 -18.01
N ARG A 52 -12.11 2.59 -18.72
CA ARG A 52 -11.64 2.47 -20.11
C ARG A 52 -12.30 3.48 -21.03
N GLU A 53 -13.60 3.66 -20.93
CA GLU A 53 -14.36 4.64 -21.72
C GLU A 53 -13.90 6.07 -21.45
N VAL A 54 -13.76 6.46 -20.17
CA VAL A 54 -13.27 7.79 -19.78
C VAL A 54 -11.85 8.08 -20.28
N THR A 55 -11.03 7.04 -20.44
CA THR A 55 -9.64 7.15 -20.90
C THR A 55 -9.46 6.82 -22.37
N ASP A 56 -10.55 6.70 -23.15
CA ASP A 56 -10.52 6.31 -24.55
C ASP A 56 -9.71 5.02 -24.81
N TRP A 57 -9.74 4.08 -23.86
CA TRP A 57 -8.98 2.83 -23.91
C TRP A 57 -7.46 2.98 -24.00
N GLN A 58 -6.94 4.17 -23.70
CA GLN A 58 -5.51 4.46 -23.84
C GLN A 58 -4.68 4.21 -22.60
N LYS A 59 -5.31 3.85 -21.48
CA LYS A 59 -4.62 3.67 -20.20
C LYS A 59 -4.78 2.24 -19.68
N PRO A 60 -3.69 1.64 -19.16
CA PRO A 60 -3.77 0.33 -18.53
C PRO A 60 -4.53 0.42 -17.22
N ILE A 61 -5.29 -0.63 -16.92
CA ILE A 61 -6.07 -0.75 -15.68
C ILE A 61 -5.32 -1.61 -14.68
N TYR A 62 -5.04 -1.02 -13.54
CA TYR A 62 -4.36 -1.66 -12.41
C TYR A 62 -5.38 -2.07 -11.35
N CYS A 63 -5.45 -3.36 -11.04
CA CYS A 63 -6.20 -3.87 -9.89
C CYS A 63 -5.25 -4.21 -8.74
N LYS A 64 -5.32 -3.44 -7.65
CA LYS A 64 -4.56 -3.76 -6.45
C LYS A 64 -5.38 -4.61 -5.51
N ILE A 65 -4.83 -5.77 -5.14
CA ILE A 65 -5.44 -6.73 -4.21
C ILE A 65 -4.48 -7.06 -3.08
N GLY A 66 -5.02 -7.35 -1.92
CA GLY A 66 -4.24 -7.92 -0.84
C GLY A 66 -4.05 -9.42 -1.00
N ALA A 67 -2.90 -9.91 -0.58
CA ALA A 67 -2.58 -11.32 -0.64
C ALA A 67 -3.29 -12.13 0.44
N THR A 68 -4.60 -12.29 0.32
CA THR A 68 -5.41 -13.13 1.20
C THR A 68 -5.67 -14.47 0.55
N ARG A 69 -6.16 -14.45 -0.70
CA ARG A 69 -6.49 -15.65 -1.49
C ARG A 69 -6.08 -15.44 -2.96
N PRO A 70 -4.76 -15.26 -3.25
CA PRO A 70 -4.32 -14.88 -4.60
C PRO A 70 -4.82 -15.81 -5.70
N GLN A 71 -4.88 -17.11 -5.45
CA GLN A 71 -5.35 -18.11 -6.42
C GLN A 71 -6.82 -17.91 -6.85
N PHE A 72 -7.63 -17.21 -6.04
CA PHE A 72 -9.03 -16.92 -6.37
C PHE A 72 -9.24 -15.47 -6.81
N ASP A 73 -8.57 -14.53 -6.15
CA ASP A 73 -8.80 -13.11 -6.37
C ASP A 73 -8.11 -12.61 -7.67
N VAL A 74 -6.96 -13.19 -8.05
CA VAL A 74 -6.30 -12.88 -9.34
C VAL A 74 -7.18 -13.22 -10.54
N PRO A 75 -7.77 -14.44 -10.65
CA PRO A 75 -8.69 -14.76 -11.73
C PRO A 75 -9.90 -13.83 -11.83
N LEU A 76 -10.43 -13.36 -10.70
CA LEU A 76 -11.55 -12.42 -10.70
C LEU A 76 -11.16 -11.08 -11.35
N CYS A 77 -10.00 -10.55 -10.99
CA CYS A 77 -9.51 -9.30 -11.57
C CYS A 77 -9.18 -9.43 -13.06
N VAL A 78 -8.58 -10.54 -13.47
CA VAL A 78 -8.27 -10.84 -14.87
C VAL A 78 -9.57 -10.93 -15.70
N LYS A 79 -10.55 -11.67 -15.23
CA LYS A 79 -11.87 -11.79 -15.90
C LYS A 79 -12.62 -10.47 -15.96
N ALA A 80 -12.46 -9.61 -14.97
CA ALA A 80 -13.02 -8.26 -14.97
C ALA A 80 -12.32 -7.32 -15.96
N GLY A 81 -11.17 -7.71 -16.53
CA GLY A 81 -10.48 -6.94 -17.56
C GLY A 81 -9.27 -6.12 -17.06
N ALA A 82 -8.66 -6.48 -15.94
CA ALA A 82 -7.44 -5.82 -15.48
C ALA A 82 -6.25 -6.16 -16.39
N ASP A 83 -5.43 -5.16 -16.71
CA ASP A 83 -4.16 -5.34 -17.45
C ASP A 83 -3.00 -5.66 -16.50
N VAL A 84 -3.08 -5.15 -15.27
CA VAL A 84 -2.05 -5.28 -14.27
C VAL A 84 -2.65 -5.66 -12.92
N ILE A 85 -2.12 -6.68 -12.30
CA ILE A 85 -2.42 -7.05 -10.92
C ILE A 85 -1.31 -6.53 -10.00
N VAL A 86 -1.67 -5.75 -9.00
CA VAL A 86 -0.75 -5.33 -7.94
C VAL A 86 -1.06 -6.15 -6.69
N LEU A 87 -0.22 -7.14 -6.43
CA LEU A 87 -0.37 -8.05 -5.29
C LEU A 87 0.37 -7.52 -4.07
N ASP A 88 -0.35 -7.18 -3.01
CA ASP A 88 0.22 -6.64 -1.78
C ASP A 88 0.25 -7.70 -0.68
N GLY A 89 1.45 -8.17 -0.33
CA GLY A 89 1.65 -9.15 0.73
C GLY A 89 1.41 -8.60 2.14
N MET A 90 1.30 -9.46 3.14
CA MET A 90 1.02 -9.06 4.51
C MET A 90 2.07 -8.10 5.10
N GLN A 91 3.31 -8.11 4.61
CA GLN A 91 4.37 -7.19 5.03
C GLN A 91 4.20 -5.77 4.45
N GLY A 92 3.22 -5.55 3.57
CA GLY A 92 2.96 -4.26 2.94
C GLY A 92 2.28 -3.26 3.87
N GLY A 93 2.35 -1.99 3.49
CA GLY A 93 1.76 -0.86 4.21
C GLY A 93 2.70 -0.23 5.22
N THR A 94 2.26 0.89 5.79
CA THR A 94 3.00 1.70 6.77
C THR A 94 2.59 1.40 8.22
N ALA A 95 1.82 0.35 8.46
CA ALA A 95 1.22 0.00 9.74
C ALA A 95 0.31 1.10 10.37
N ALA A 96 -0.07 2.11 9.60
CA ALA A 96 -1.03 3.14 10.01
C ALA A 96 -2.47 2.61 9.92
N THR A 97 -2.77 1.56 10.68
CA THR A 97 -4.06 0.85 10.72
C THR A 97 -4.22 0.14 12.07
N GLN A 98 -5.31 -0.59 12.26
CA GLN A 98 -5.51 -1.37 13.48
C GLN A 98 -4.53 -2.56 13.54
N ASP A 99 -4.11 -2.93 14.75
CA ASP A 99 -3.12 -4.00 15.00
C ASP A 99 -3.53 -5.33 14.35
N VAL A 100 -4.81 -5.69 14.40
CA VAL A 100 -5.33 -6.91 13.76
C VAL A 100 -5.02 -6.97 12.26
N PHE A 101 -5.01 -5.83 11.56
CA PHE A 101 -4.68 -5.79 10.14
C PHE A 101 -3.17 -5.78 9.87
N ILE A 102 -2.36 -5.38 10.85
CA ILE A 102 -0.91 -5.44 10.75
C ILE A 102 -0.43 -6.88 10.84
N GLU A 103 -0.92 -7.63 11.85
CA GLU A 103 -0.37 -8.92 12.23
C GLU A 103 -1.12 -10.13 11.62
N HIS A 104 -2.42 -10.00 11.34
CA HIS A 104 -3.27 -11.17 11.11
C HIS A 104 -3.99 -11.19 9.77
N VAL A 105 -3.76 -10.24 8.87
CA VAL A 105 -4.45 -10.19 7.58
C VAL A 105 -3.48 -10.36 6.41
N GLY A 106 -3.81 -11.31 5.54
CA GLY A 106 -2.99 -11.66 4.39
C GLY A 106 -1.98 -12.77 4.67
N ILE A 107 -1.29 -13.19 3.63
CA ILE A 107 -0.19 -14.13 3.67
C ILE A 107 1.12 -13.45 3.26
N PRO A 108 2.29 -14.01 3.63
CA PRO A 108 3.57 -13.45 3.24
C PRO A 108 3.74 -13.32 1.72
N THR A 109 4.48 -12.31 1.30
CA THR A 109 4.63 -11.95 -0.12
C THR A 109 5.19 -13.10 -0.98
N LEU A 110 6.23 -13.81 -0.53
CA LEU A 110 6.85 -14.86 -1.34
C LEU A 110 5.90 -16.02 -1.70
N PRO A 111 5.17 -16.64 -0.75
CA PRO A 111 4.16 -17.65 -1.10
C PRO A 111 3.00 -17.06 -1.90
N ALA A 112 2.63 -15.79 -1.68
CA ALA A 112 1.58 -15.13 -2.44
C ALA A 112 1.91 -15.02 -3.93
N ILE A 113 3.17 -14.71 -4.28
CA ILE A 113 3.63 -14.68 -5.68
C ILE A 113 3.38 -16.03 -6.36
N ARG A 114 3.74 -17.11 -5.70
CA ARG A 114 3.57 -18.46 -6.26
C ARG A 114 2.11 -18.78 -6.56
N GLN A 115 1.19 -18.41 -5.66
CA GLN A 115 -0.24 -18.64 -5.86
C GLN A 115 -0.79 -17.76 -7.02
N ALA A 116 -0.39 -16.49 -7.09
CA ALA A 116 -0.79 -15.61 -8.17
C ALA A 116 -0.28 -16.06 -9.53
N VAL A 117 1.00 -16.46 -9.61
CA VAL A 117 1.61 -16.97 -10.85
C VAL A 117 0.96 -18.28 -11.29
N ALA A 118 0.65 -19.20 -10.37
CA ALA A 118 -0.08 -20.41 -10.69
C ALA A 118 -1.45 -20.08 -11.29
N ALA A 119 -2.21 -19.20 -10.64
CA ALA A 119 -3.52 -18.77 -11.15
C ALA A 119 -3.46 -18.12 -12.54
N LEU A 120 -2.46 -17.28 -12.80
CA LEU A 120 -2.24 -16.69 -14.13
C LEU A 120 -1.87 -17.75 -15.19
N LYS A 121 -1.06 -18.76 -14.83
CA LYS A 121 -0.71 -19.87 -15.72
C LYS A 121 -1.92 -20.74 -16.03
N ASP A 122 -2.74 -21.05 -15.04
CA ASP A 122 -3.97 -21.86 -15.22
C ASP A 122 -4.99 -21.17 -16.16
N MET A 123 -4.85 -19.87 -16.36
CA MET A 123 -5.67 -19.06 -17.27
C MET A 123 -4.97 -18.75 -18.61
N ASP A 124 -3.75 -19.21 -18.83
CA ASP A 124 -2.88 -18.83 -19.96
C ASP A 124 -2.63 -17.31 -20.06
N MET A 125 -2.67 -16.61 -18.91
CA MET A 125 -2.51 -15.14 -18.83
C MET A 125 -1.20 -14.70 -18.18
N HIS A 126 -0.31 -15.64 -17.84
CA HIS A 126 1.00 -15.30 -17.26
C HIS A 126 1.86 -14.59 -18.31
N ARG A 127 2.33 -13.38 -17.98
CA ARG A 127 3.02 -12.43 -18.84
C ARG A 127 2.12 -11.65 -19.83
N GLU A 128 0.88 -12.07 -20.02
CA GLU A 128 -0.12 -11.25 -20.74
C GLU A 128 -0.70 -10.21 -19.77
N VAL A 129 -1.12 -10.63 -18.58
CA VAL A 129 -1.43 -9.73 -17.48
C VAL A 129 -0.21 -9.59 -16.60
N GLN A 130 0.23 -8.33 -16.40
CA GLN A 130 1.43 -8.05 -15.62
C GLN A 130 1.18 -8.24 -14.13
N LEU A 131 2.15 -8.83 -13.43
CA LEU A 131 2.10 -9.02 -11.98
C LEU A 131 3.13 -8.13 -11.29
N ILE A 132 2.68 -7.08 -10.61
CA ILE A 132 3.48 -6.23 -9.74
C ILE A 132 3.30 -6.71 -8.30
N VAL A 133 4.39 -6.82 -7.57
CA VAL A 133 4.37 -7.33 -6.20
C VAL A 133 4.89 -6.30 -5.22
N SER A 134 4.20 -6.13 -4.10
CA SER A 134 4.60 -5.26 -3.00
C SER A 134 4.52 -5.96 -1.65
N GLY A 135 5.21 -5.39 -0.67
CA GLY A 135 5.24 -5.89 0.70
C GLY A 135 6.56 -6.58 1.05
N GLY A 136 7.34 -5.96 1.93
CA GLY A 136 8.60 -6.52 2.44
C GLY A 136 9.78 -6.49 1.48
N ILE A 137 9.70 -5.77 0.38
CA ILE A 137 10.84 -5.57 -0.55
C ILE A 137 11.79 -4.54 0.07
N ARG A 138 13.00 -4.97 0.43
CA ARG A 138 13.98 -4.17 1.19
C ARG A 138 15.33 -4.06 0.50
N SER A 139 15.65 -4.99 -0.37
CA SER A 139 16.97 -5.11 -1.01
C SER A 139 16.86 -5.60 -2.44
N GLY A 140 17.94 -5.46 -3.21
CA GLY A 140 18.03 -6.02 -4.56
C GLY A 140 17.86 -7.54 -4.59
N ALA A 141 18.25 -8.24 -3.52
CA ALA A 141 18.02 -9.69 -3.40
C ALA A 141 16.52 -10.04 -3.31
N ASP A 142 15.72 -9.21 -2.62
CA ASP A 142 14.27 -9.41 -2.56
C ASP A 142 13.62 -9.16 -3.92
N VAL A 143 14.09 -8.15 -4.66
CA VAL A 143 13.68 -7.89 -6.04
C VAL A 143 13.98 -9.10 -6.92
N ALA A 144 15.22 -9.59 -6.89
CA ALA A 144 15.64 -10.75 -7.70
C ALA A 144 14.80 -12.00 -7.39
N LYS A 145 14.52 -12.26 -6.11
CA LYS A 145 13.65 -13.39 -5.70
C LYS A 145 12.23 -13.23 -6.23
N ALA A 146 11.64 -12.03 -6.12
CA ALA A 146 10.28 -11.77 -6.61
C ALA A 146 10.17 -12.02 -8.12
N LEU A 147 11.14 -11.49 -8.90
CA LEU A 147 11.19 -11.69 -10.35
C LEU A 147 11.42 -13.17 -10.71
N ALA A 148 12.34 -13.87 -10.01
CA ALA A 148 12.58 -15.29 -10.22
C ALA A 148 11.36 -16.17 -9.92
N LEU A 149 10.49 -15.74 -9.00
CA LEU A 149 9.24 -16.42 -8.68
C LEU A 149 8.12 -16.14 -9.70
N GLY A 150 8.34 -15.20 -10.63
CA GLY A 150 7.45 -14.92 -11.75
C GLY A 150 6.71 -13.58 -11.69
N ALA A 151 7.07 -12.69 -10.78
CA ALA A 151 6.62 -11.29 -10.85
C ALA A 151 7.26 -10.57 -12.06
N ASP A 152 6.57 -9.58 -12.61
CA ASP A 152 7.08 -8.73 -13.69
C ASP A 152 7.78 -7.49 -13.14
N ALA A 153 7.32 -6.98 -12.00
CA ALA A 153 7.89 -5.84 -11.30
C ALA A 153 7.64 -5.92 -9.80
N VAL A 154 8.32 -5.05 -9.05
CA VAL A 154 8.12 -4.88 -7.62
C VAL A 154 7.85 -3.43 -7.27
N SER A 155 7.08 -3.21 -6.20
CA SER A 155 6.83 -1.91 -5.61
C SER A 155 7.54 -1.81 -4.26
N ILE A 156 8.34 -0.77 -4.08
CA ILE A 156 9.13 -0.52 -2.88
C ILE A 156 8.52 0.65 -2.12
N GLY A 157 8.12 0.43 -0.87
CA GLY A 157 7.54 1.45 -0.01
C GLY A 157 8.44 1.78 1.18
N VAL A 158 8.35 0.98 2.24
CA VAL A 158 9.06 1.22 3.51
C VAL A 158 10.57 1.26 3.35
N GLY A 159 11.14 0.46 2.45
CA GLY A 159 12.58 0.51 2.14
C GLY A 159 13.03 1.90 1.67
N ALA A 160 12.27 2.53 0.78
CA ALA A 160 12.54 3.89 0.33
C ALA A 160 12.33 4.92 1.45
N MET A 161 11.30 4.73 2.29
CA MET A 161 11.06 5.59 3.46
C MET A 161 12.22 5.54 4.46
N ILE A 162 12.80 4.37 4.69
CA ILE A 162 13.97 4.20 5.57
C ILE A 162 15.20 4.91 4.97
N ALA A 163 15.39 4.81 3.66
CA ALA A 163 16.46 5.53 2.97
C ALA A 163 16.32 7.07 3.12
N LEU A 164 15.08 7.58 3.19
CA LEU A 164 14.78 8.98 3.48
C LEU A 164 14.94 9.35 4.97
N GLY A 165 15.29 8.40 5.84
CA GLY A 165 15.50 8.63 7.26
C GLY A 165 14.33 8.21 8.18
N CYS A 166 13.32 7.48 7.68
CA CYS A 166 12.30 6.92 8.55
C CYS A 166 12.95 6.05 9.64
N ASN A 167 12.45 6.17 10.87
CA ASN A 167 13.02 5.49 12.06
C ASN A 167 14.47 5.89 12.41
N LYS A 168 14.93 7.05 11.99
CA LYS A 168 16.28 7.56 12.32
C LYS A 168 16.45 7.76 13.82
N PRO A 169 17.49 7.18 14.45
CA PRO A 169 17.62 7.17 15.92
C PRO A 169 17.83 8.55 16.57
N VAL A 170 18.28 9.54 15.83
CA VAL A 170 18.63 10.87 16.36
C VAL A 170 17.46 11.59 17.05
N TYR A 171 16.22 11.14 16.86
CA TYR A 171 15.01 11.71 17.48
C TYR A 171 14.41 10.78 18.54
N GLU A 172 15.24 10.15 19.36
CA GLU A 172 14.83 9.14 20.34
C GLU A 172 13.80 9.67 21.35
N GLU A 173 13.94 10.92 21.80
CA GLU A 173 12.99 11.56 22.71
C GLU A 173 11.60 11.74 22.10
N ASP A 174 11.53 12.12 20.82
CA ASP A 174 10.26 12.25 20.11
C ASP A 174 9.56 10.87 19.93
N TYR A 175 10.32 9.81 19.67
CA TYR A 175 9.77 8.45 19.64
C TYR A 175 9.26 8.03 21.01
N ALA A 176 10.01 8.29 22.07
CA ALA A 176 9.60 7.99 23.44
C ALA A 176 8.31 8.72 23.82
N ALA A 177 8.18 10.00 23.43
CA ALA A 177 6.96 10.78 23.63
C ALA A 177 5.73 10.21 22.89
N LEU A 178 5.95 9.46 21.81
CA LEU A 178 4.89 8.73 21.08
C LEU A 178 4.66 7.31 21.62
N GLY A 179 5.35 6.90 22.68
CA GLY A 179 5.24 5.56 23.25
C GLY A 179 5.88 4.48 22.38
N THR A 180 6.88 4.83 21.56
CA THR A 180 7.57 3.91 20.64
C THR A 180 9.09 4.12 20.68
N ALA A 181 9.82 3.43 19.81
CA ALA A 181 11.26 3.54 19.67
C ALA A 181 11.66 3.53 18.18
N PRO A 182 12.88 3.96 17.83
CA PRO A 182 13.42 3.78 16.48
C PRO A 182 13.35 2.31 16.05
N GLY A 183 12.91 2.06 14.83
CA GLY A 183 12.68 0.72 14.29
C GLY A 183 11.29 0.14 14.55
N PHE A 184 10.54 0.68 15.50
CA PHE A 184 9.19 0.23 15.87
C PHE A 184 8.09 1.27 15.61
N CYS A 185 8.45 2.44 15.09
CA CYS A 185 7.49 3.52 14.87
C CYS A 185 6.50 3.20 13.75
N HIS A 186 5.21 3.38 14.04
CA HIS A 186 4.08 3.23 13.11
C HIS A 186 3.08 4.40 13.20
N HIS A 187 3.53 5.58 13.62
CA HIS A 187 2.69 6.76 13.91
C HIS A 187 2.46 7.69 12.69
N CYS A 188 2.55 7.18 11.45
CA CYS A 188 2.34 7.98 10.22
C CYS A 188 0.95 8.62 10.14
N HIS A 189 -0.04 8.11 10.86
CA HIS A 189 -1.43 8.56 10.89
C HIS A 189 -1.70 9.66 11.92
N THR A 190 -0.74 10.01 12.77
CA THR A 190 -0.93 10.96 13.88
C THR A 190 -0.60 12.41 13.53
N GLY A 191 0.23 12.64 12.50
CA GLY A 191 0.79 13.96 12.18
C GLY A 191 2.01 14.36 13.01
N ALA A 192 2.45 13.51 13.94
CA ALA A 192 3.61 13.75 14.82
C ALA A 192 4.83 12.89 14.41
N CYS A 193 5.12 12.85 13.12
CA CYS A 193 6.25 12.09 12.60
C CYS A 193 7.59 12.68 13.06
N PRO A 194 8.41 11.98 13.86
CA PRO A 194 9.65 12.54 14.39
C PRO A 194 10.67 12.95 13.34
N VAL A 195 10.64 12.30 12.17
CA VAL A 195 11.61 12.53 11.09
C VAL A 195 11.09 13.48 9.98
N GLY A 196 9.87 14.02 10.13
CA GLY A 196 9.35 15.01 9.20
C GLY A 196 8.68 14.47 7.94
N ILE A 197 8.64 13.14 7.71
CA ILE A 197 8.13 12.55 6.45
C ILE A 197 6.60 12.56 6.38
N ALA A 198 5.92 12.20 7.47
CA ALA A 198 4.47 11.99 7.50
C ALA A 198 3.76 13.01 8.42
N THR A 199 4.03 14.28 8.21
CA THR A 199 3.49 15.39 9.00
C THR A 199 3.15 16.60 8.11
N GLN A 200 2.42 17.58 8.65
CA GLN A 200 2.26 18.92 8.09
C GLN A 200 2.63 19.99 9.14
N LYS A 201 3.32 19.61 10.20
CA LYS A 201 3.84 20.58 11.18
C LYS A 201 5.17 21.14 10.66
N PRO A 202 5.27 22.46 10.43
CA PRO A 202 6.46 23.05 9.81
C PRO A 202 7.77 22.74 10.56
N GLU A 203 7.70 22.69 11.89
CA GLU A 203 8.86 22.38 12.74
C GLU A 203 9.36 20.93 12.59
N LEU A 204 8.47 20.02 12.24
CA LEU A 204 8.82 18.62 11.94
C LEU A 204 9.21 18.44 10.46
N GLU A 205 8.49 19.08 9.54
CA GLU A 205 8.83 19.06 8.11
C GLU A 205 10.27 19.56 7.86
N ALA A 206 10.73 20.57 8.61
CA ALA A 206 12.07 21.11 8.52
C ALA A 206 13.19 20.11 8.90
N ARG A 207 12.86 18.97 9.52
CA ARG A 207 13.81 17.90 9.85
C ARG A 207 14.15 17.02 8.64
N LEU A 208 13.29 17.04 7.61
CA LEU A 208 13.52 16.29 6.38
C LEU A 208 14.51 17.07 5.50
N THR A 209 15.68 16.52 5.32
CA THR A 209 16.75 17.09 4.48
C THR A 209 17.03 16.12 3.34
N PRO A 210 16.30 16.22 2.20
CA PRO A 210 16.42 15.26 1.10
C PRO A 210 17.84 15.13 0.53
N GLU A 211 18.60 16.23 0.57
CA GLU A 211 20.00 16.29 0.08
C GLU A 211 20.97 15.45 0.94
N ARG A 212 20.55 15.05 2.14
CA ARG A 212 21.37 14.23 3.06
C ARG A 212 20.89 12.78 3.14
N GLY A 213 19.87 12.43 2.37
CA GLY A 213 19.35 11.09 2.24
C GLY A 213 20.14 10.30 1.21
N GLY A 214 21.26 9.69 1.66
CA GLY A 214 22.10 8.84 0.84
C GLY A 214 22.84 7.86 1.71
#